data_80829cc97668c49b184b46e3f9de94c2
#
_entry.id   80829cc97668c49b184b46e3f9de94c2
#
_cell.length_a   1.000
_cell.length_b   1.000
_cell.length_c   1.000
_cell.angle_alpha   90.00
_cell.angle_beta   90.00
_cell.angle_gamma   90.00
#
_symmetry.space_group_name_H-M   'P 1'
#
loop_
_entity.id
_entity.type
_entity.pdbx_description
1 polymer ?
#
loop_
_entity_poly.entity_id
_entity_poly.type
_entity_poly.pdbx_seq_one_letter_code
_entity_poly.pdbx_strand_id
1 'polypeptide(L)'
;SKALNLALFNSEGKYIIHIDSDGLLERSALRNMVYRFENDQSIECMTGVILTEPKQVQAYPLVFPRILRKMEFMEYAQAFLAGRNYSAEINAVYTLSGAFSAFRKSVVLKSQLYNTDTICEDTQITFQMKYLLKTKVGICEDAIFFVDPIEDLNKLYTQRQRWQRGSLEVSHLFLKNKLKIRNMFTNVGVRTL
;
A
#
# COMPACT_ATOMS: atom_id res chain seq x y z
N SER A 1 -2.73 14.23 5.09
CA SER A 1 -4.05 13.70 5.49
C SER A 1 -5.20 14.71 5.34
N LYS A 2 -5.08 15.99 5.81
CA LYS A 2 -6.18 16.99 5.62
C LYS A 2 -6.53 17.21 4.15
N ALA A 3 -5.54 17.35 3.27
CA ALA A 3 -5.76 17.50 1.83
C ALA A 3 -6.45 16.26 1.22
N LEU A 4 -6.05 15.05 1.63
CA LEU A 4 -6.69 13.81 1.19
C LEU A 4 -8.16 13.74 1.62
N ASN A 5 -8.47 14.11 2.85
CA ASN A 5 -9.85 14.16 3.32
C ASN A 5 -10.70 15.18 2.55
N LEU A 6 -10.13 16.35 2.28
CA LEU A 6 -10.82 17.37 1.48
C LEU A 6 -11.09 16.87 0.06
N ALA A 7 -10.10 16.26 -0.59
CA ALA A 7 -10.25 15.67 -1.92
C ALA A 7 -11.32 14.56 -1.93
N LEU A 8 -11.34 13.70 -0.91
CA LEU A 8 -12.32 12.64 -0.76
C LEU A 8 -13.75 13.17 -0.67
N PHE A 9 -13.98 14.23 0.11
CA PHE A 9 -15.32 14.82 0.23
C PHE A 9 -15.79 15.52 -1.06
N ASN A 10 -14.87 16.15 -1.79
CA ASN A 10 -15.20 16.86 -3.03
C ASN A 10 -15.19 15.96 -4.28
N SER A 11 -14.81 14.70 -4.17
CA SER A 11 -14.87 13.76 -5.29
C SER A 11 -16.30 13.30 -5.54
N GLU A 12 -16.69 13.04 -6.79
CA GLU A 12 -18.04 12.56 -7.16
C GLU A 12 -18.04 11.10 -7.66
N GLY A 13 -16.88 10.53 -7.94
CA GLY A 13 -16.73 9.19 -8.50
C GLY A 13 -17.21 8.07 -7.58
N LYS A 14 -17.58 6.92 -8.17
CA LYS A 14 -17.93 5.67 -7.48
C LYS A 14 -16.71 5.07 -6.75
N TYR A 15 -15.53 5.26 -7.33
CA TYR A 15 -14.24 4.80 -6.80
C TYR A 15 -13.34 5.99 -6.52
N ILE A 16 -12.60 5.89 -5.42
CA ILE A 16 -11.53 6.82 -5.08
C ILE A 16 -10.22 6.11 -5.33
N ILE A 17 -9.37 6.71 -6.14
CA ILE A 17 -8.02 6.19 -6.40
C ILE A 17 -7.03 7.21 -5.90
N HIS A 18 -6.23 6.80 -4.94
CA HIS A 18 -5.13 7.58 -4.38
C HIS A 18 -3.85 7.23 -5.13
N ILE A 19 -3.15 8.25 -5.61
CA ILE A 19 -1.93 8.13 -6.39
C ILE A 19 -0.94 9.19 -5.91
N ASP A 20 0.32 8.80 -5.68
CA ASP A 20 1.40 9.77 -5.43
C ASP A 20 1.76 10.48 -6.74
N SER A 21 2.23 11.71 -6.63
CA SER A 21 2.52 12.58 -7.79
C SER A 21 3.89 12.34 -8.44
N ASP A 22 4.74 11.51 -7.83
CA ASP A 22 6.15 11.29 -8.19
C ASP A 22 6.42 9.94 -8.85
N GLY A 23 5.42 9.41 -9.54
CA GLY A 23 5.56 8.14 -10.27
C GLY A 23 4.77 8.10 -11.57
N LEU A 24 4.85 6.98 -12.25
CA LEU A 24 4.22 6.74 -13.56
C LEU A 24 3.24 5.58 -13.48
N LEU A 25 2.00 5.81 -13.88
CA LEU A 25 1.03 4.75 -14.05
C LEU A 25 1.28 3.94 -15.34
N GLU A 26 1.20 2.62 -15.24
CA GLU A 26 1.02 1.78 -16.42
C GLU A 26 -0.29 2.17 -17.12
N ARG A 27 -0.28 2.12 -18.45
CA ARG A 27 -1.36 2.63 -19.30
C ARG A 27 -2.74 2.08 -18.98
N SER A 28 -2.82 0.83 -18.56
CA SER A 28 -4.07 0.13 -18.24
C SER A 28 -4.42 0.14 -16.74
N ALA A 29 -3.54 0.64 -15.88
CA ALA A 29 -3.63 0.46 -14.43
C ALA A 29 -4.98 0.91 -13.82
N LEU A 30 -5.48 2.09 -14.19
CA LEU A 30 -6.76 2.60 -13.68
C LEU A 30 -7.93 1.75 -14.18
N ARG A 31 -7.92 1.36 -15.46
CA ARG A 31 -8.94 0.48 -16.04
C ARG A 31 -8.96 -0.86 -15.34
N ASN A 32 -7.80 -1.45 -15.07
CA ASN A 32 -7.68 -2.74 -14.42
C ASN A 32 -8.20 -2.69 -12.97
N MET A 33 -7.93 -1.61 -12.23
CA MET A 33 -8.53 -1.42 -10.90
C MET A 33 -10.05 -1.32 -10.94
N VAL A 34 -10.60 -0.52 -11.85
CA VAL A 34 -12.06 -0.41 -11.98
C VAL A 34 -12.66 -1.75 -12.38
N TYR A 35 -12.07 -2.45 -13.34
CA TYR A 35 -12.50 -3.77 -13.77
C TYR A 35 -12.48 -4.80 -12.63
N ARG A 36 -11.45 -4.79 -11.78
CA ARG A 36 -11.37 -5.66 -10.61
C ARG A 36 -12.49 -5.39 -9.61
N PHE A 37 -12.81 -4.12 -9.34
CA PHE A 37 -13.95 -3.76 -8.48
C PHE A 37 -15.30 -4.18 -9.07
N GLU A 38 -15.50 -4.04 -10.38
CA GLU A 38 -16.78 -4.41 -11.01
C GLU A 38 -16.98 -5.93 -11.04
N ASN A 39 -15.91 -6.71 -11.21
CA ASN A 39 -16.00 -8.17 -11.24
C ASN A 39 -16.05 -8.84 -9.87
N ASP A 40 -15.50 -8.21 -8.83
CA ASP A 40 -15.56 -8.74 -7.45
C ASP A 40 -16.12 -7.69 -6.50
N GLN A 41 -17.42 -7.81 -6.25
CA GLN A 41 -18.15 -6.91 -5.35
C GLN A 41 -17.75 -7.07 -3.89
N SER A 42 -17.07 -8.16 -3.53
CA SER A 42 -16.58 -8.39 -2.16
C SER A 42 -15.35 -7.56 -1.82
N ILE A 43 -14.60 -7.09 -2.83
CA ILE A 43 -13.44 -6.21 -2.62
C ILE A 43 -13.94 -4.78 -2.42
N GLU A 44 -13.60 -4.19 -1.29
CA GLU A 44 -14.03 -2.84 -0.91
C GLU A 44 -12.90 -1.82 -0.97
N CYS A 45 -11.66 -2.28 -0.81
CA CYS A 45 -10.45 -1.52 -1.06
C CYS A 45 -9.33 -2.44 -1.58
N MET A 46 -8.41 -1.89 -2.35
CA MET A 46 -7.28 -2.64 -2.89
C MET A 46 -6.07 -1.75 -3.12
N THR A 47 -4.88 -2.35 -3.17
CA THR A 47 -3.66 -1.71 -3.65
C THR A 47 -3.33 -2.18 -5.06
N GLY A 48 -2.69 -1.32 -5.85
CA GLY A 48 -1.97 -1.75 -7.03
C GLY A 48 -0.59 -2.29 -6.69
N VAL A 49 0.14 -2.66 -7.72
CA VAL A 49 1.52 -3.12 -7.65
C VAL A 49 2.45 -1.92 -7.79
N ILE A 50 3.38 -1.76 -6.86
CA ILE A 50 4.44 -0.77 -6.95
C ILE A 50 5.72 -1.46 -7.42
N LEU A 51 6.35 -0.91 -8.45
CA LEU A 51 7.66 -1.35 -8.94
C LEU A 51 8.55 -0.13 -9.18
N THR A 52 9.85 -0.30 -9.10
CA THR A 52 10.78 0.72 -9.61
C THR A 52 10.80 0.70 -11.13
N GLU A 53 10.98 1.86 -11.77
CA GLU A 53 11.01 1.99 -13.24
C GLU A 53 12.18 1.16 -13.82
N PRO A 54 11.89 0.07 -14.59
CA PRO A 54 12.93 -0.86 -15.05
C PRO A 54 14.02 -0.21 -15.91
N LYS A 55 13.65 0.81 -16.70
CA LYS A 55 14.60 1.53 -17.55
C LYS A 55 15.62 2.29 -16.71
N GLN A 56 15.19 2.91 -15.62
CA GLN A 56 16.07 3.63 -14.70
C GLN A 56 16.95 2.69 -13.88
N VAL A 57 16.47 1.48 -13.56
CA VAL A 57 17.28 0.46 -12.88
C VAL A 57 18.46 0.03 -13.76
N GLN A 58 18.26 -0.10 -15.07
CA GLN A 58 19.29 -0.56 -16.02
C GLN A 58 20.24 0.56 -16.48
N ALA A 59 19.76 1.80 -16.57
CA ALA A 59 20.46 2.92 -17.19
C ALA A 59 21.65 3.45 -16.39
N TYR A 60 21.86 3.05 -15.14
CA TYR A 60 22.90 3.65 -14.29
C TYR A 60 24.28 3.05 -14.57
N PRO A 61 25.29 3.88 -14.87
CA PRO A 61 26.60 3.39 -15.31
C PRO A 61 27.45 2.81 -14.16
N LEU A 62 27.26 3.28 -12.91
CA LEU A 62 28.05 2.85 -11.76
C LEU A 62 27.53 1.53 -11.18
N VAL A 63 28.44 0.63 -10.81
CA VAL A 63 28.13 -0.74 -10.38
C VAL A 63 27.34 -0.75 -9.07
N PHE A 64 27.78 -0.05 -8.04
CA PHE A 64 27.16 -0.07 -6.72
C PHE A 64 25.72 0.49 -6.70
N PRO A 65 25.45 1.69 -7.22
CA PRO A 65 24.08 2.21 -7.32
C PRO A 65 23.17 1.32 -8.18
N ARG A 66 23.71 0.68 -9.23
CA ARG A 66 22.94 -0.27 -10.04
C ARG A 66 22.52 -1.52 -9.24
N ILE A 67 23.40 -2.04 -8.39
CA ILE A 67 23.09 -3.16 -7.49
C ILE A 67 21.99 -2.73 -6.52
N LEU A 68 22.09 -1.57 -5.88
CA LEU A 68 21.09 -1.05 -4.96
C LEU A 68 19.71 -0.95 -5.61
N ARG A 69 19.63 -0.39 -6.81
CA ARG A 69 18.38 -0.27 -7.57
C ARG A 69 17.78 -1.63 -7.97
N LYS A 70 18.64 -2.59 -8.33
CA LYS A 70 18.17 -3.96 -8.59
C LYS A 70 17.63 -4.64 -7.34
N MET A 71 18.28 -4.44 -6.19
CA MET A 71 17.79 -4.98 -4.92
C MET A 71 16.45 -4.37 -4.53
N GLU A 72 16.27 -3.06 -4.69
CA GLU A 72 15.00 -2.37 -4.45
C GLU A 72 13.90 -2.89 -5.40
N PHE A 73 14.20 -3.02 -6.69
CA PHE A 73 13.26 -3.63 -7.64
C PHE A 73 12.83 -5.04 -7.22
N MET A 74 13.78 -5.89 -6.82
CA MET A 74 13.49 -7.25 -6.35
C MET A 74 12.66 -7.24 -5.07
N GLU A 75 12.96 -6.35 -4.13
CA GLU A 75 12.19 -6.17 -2.90
C GLU A 75 10.73 -5.82 -3.21
N TYR A 76 10.48 -4.83 -4.07
CA TYR A 76 9.14 -4.46 -4.47
C TYR A 76 8.43 -5.59 -5.24
N ALA A 77 9.09 -6.21 -6.19
CA ALA A 77 8.53 -7.34 -6.93
C ALA A 77 8.12 -8.48 -6.01
N GLN A 78 8.98 -8.87 -5.06
CA GLN A 78 8.67 -9.89 -4.08
C GLN A 78 7.51 -9.47 -3.16
N ALA A 79 7.54 -8.23 -2.67
CA ALA A 79 6.52 -7.74 -1.75
C ALA A 79 5.13 -7.65 -2.40
N PHE A 80 5.04 -7.16 -3.63
CA PHE A 80 3.77 -6.91 -4.29
C PHE A 80 3.27 -8.11 -5.11
N LEU A 81 4.13 -8.76 -5.91
CA LEU A 81 3.71 -9.83 -6.80
C LEU A 81 3.58 -11.20 -6.13
N ALA A 82 4.31 -11.45 -5.04
CA ALA A 82 4.20 -12.69 -4.29
C ALA A 82 3.54 -12.50 -2.93
N GLY A 83 4.14 -11.69 -2.05
CA GLY A 83 3.72 -11.58 -0.66
C GLY A 83 2.32 -11.00 -0.49
N ARG A 84 1.98 -9.90 -1.18
CA ARG A 84 0.65 -9.27 -1.05
C ARG A 84 -0.44 -10.05 -1.75
N ASN A 85 -0.16 -10.76 -2.84
CA ASN A 85 -1.11 -11.65 -3.49
C ASN A 85 -1.58 -12.73 -2.54
N TYR A 86 -0.66 -13.48 -1.98
CA TYR A 86 -1.00 -14.48 -0.96
C TYR A 86 -1.75 -13.86 0.23
N SER A 87 -1.27 -12.71 0.71
CA SER A 87 -1.93 -12.02 1.82
C SER A 87 -3.35 -11.55 1.48
N ALA A 88 -3.63 -11.18 0.22
CA ALA A 88 -4.95 -10.77 -0.22
C ALA A 88 -5.95 -11.96 -0.24
N GLU A 89 -5.49 -13.14 -0.66
CA GLU A 89 -6.32 -14.36 -0.67
C GLU A 89 -6.82 -14.71 0.73
N ILE A 90 -5.98 -14.62 1.74
CA ILE A 90 -6.32 -14.92 3.14
C ILE A 90 -6.83 -13.69 3.92
N ASN A 91 -7.11 -12.56 3.24
CA ASN A 91 -7.48 -11.26 3.82
C ASN A 91 -6.50 -10.77 4.91
N ALA A 92 -5.22 -11.00 4.71
CA ALA A 92 -4.14 -10.63 5.62
C ALA A 92 -3.27 -9.47 5.12
N VAL A 93 -3.67 -8.78 4.05
CA VAL A 93 -2.97 -7.57 3.57
C VAL A 93 -2.77 -6.62 4.74
N TYR A 94 -1.52 -6.29 5.02
CA TYR A 94 -1.16 -5.47 6.17
C TYR A 94 -1.39 -3.97 5.92
N THR A 95 -0.98 -3.50 4.75
CA THR A 95 -1.13 -2.10 4.35
C THR A 95 -1.41 -1.99 2.85
N LEU A 96 -2.35 -1.14 2.50
CA LEU A 96 -2.47 -0.61 1.15
C LEU A 96 -1.27 0.31 0.88
N SER A 97 -0.84 0.41 -0.36
CA SER A 97 0.23 1.36 -0.68
C SER A 97 -0.31 2.78 -0.72
N GLY A 98 0.34 3.71 -0.01
CA GLY A 98 0.06 5.13 -0.13
C GLY A 98 0.29 5.65 -1.54
N ALA A 99 1.23 5.06 -2.27
CA ALA A 99 1.55 5.47 -3.64
C ALA A 99 0.49 5.09 -4.67
N PHE A 100 -0.24 3.97 -4.48
CA PHE A 100 -1.30 3.56 -5.41
C PHE A 100 -2.30 2.63 -4.73
N SER A 101 -3.43 3.18 -4.33
CA SER A 101 -4.52 2.44 -3.68
C SER A 101 -5.89 2.93 -4.15
N ALA A 102 -6.89 2.06 -4.02
CA ALA A 102 -8.24 2.36 -4.47
C ALA A 102 -9.28 1.89 -3.45
N PHE A 103 -10.39 2.60 -3.38
CA PHE A 103 -11.48 2.40 -2.44
C PHE A 103 -12.83 2.54 -3.12
N ARG A 104 -13.82 1.75 -2.71
CA ARG A 104 -15.23 2.12 -2.96
C ARG A 104 -15.55 3.36 -2.13
N LYS A 105 -16.00 4.44 -2.77
CA LYS A 105 -16.30 5.70 -2.08
C LYS A 105 -17.31 5.49 -0.94
N SER A 106 -18.35 4.71 -1.18
CA SER A 106 -19.38 4.38 -0.18
C SER A 106 -18.85 3.70 1.08
N VAL A 107 -17.69 3.04 0.99
CA VAL A 107 -17.06 2.34 2.11
C VAL A 107 -16.06 3.24 2.83
N VAL A 108 -15.16 3.91 2.09
CA VAL A 108 -14.16 4.78 2.74
C VAL A 108 -14.79 5.94 3.50
N LEU A 109 -15.93 6.45 3.06
CA LEU A 109 -16.68 7.48 3.79
C LEU A 109 -17.27 7.02 5.13
N LYS A 110 -17.38 5.69 5.36
CA LYS A 110 -17.79 5.13 6.66
C LYS A 110 -16.62 4.96 7.64
N SER A 111 -15.38 5.18 7.18
CA SER A 111 -14.20 5.13 8.04
C SER A 111 -14.04 6.44 8.84
N GLN A 112 -13.05 6.47 9.72
CA GLN A 112 -12.62 7.69 10.40
C GLN A 112 -11.75 8.59 9.49
N LEU A 113 -11.67 8.26 8.20
CA LEU A 113 -10.88 8.94 7.18
C LEU A 113 -9.36 8.90 7.49
N TYR A 114 -8.60 9.74 6.79
CA TYR A 114 -7.16 9.83 7.02
C TYR A 114 -6.86 10.64 8.28
N ASN A 115 -6.32 9.99 9.29
CA ASN A 115 -5.93 10.65 10.53
C ASN A 115 -4.64 11.46 10.36
N THR A 116 -4.51 12.54 11.10
CA THR A 116 -3.33 13.40 11.11
C THR A 116 -2.29 12.98 12.15
N ASP A 117 -2.61 12.04 13.03
CA ASP A 117 -1.84 11.72 14.22
C ASP A 117 -0.85 10.56 14.01
N THR A 118 -0.78 10.03 12.79
CA THR A 118 0.14 8.94 12.43
C THR A 118 1.03 9.32 11.26
N ILE A 119 2.24 8.76 11.23
CA ILE A 119 3.21 8.96 10.14
C ILE A 119 2.84 8.15 8.90
N CYS A 120 2.07 7.05 9.06
CA CYS A 120 1.66 6.15 7.99
C CYS A 120 0.13 6.11 7.88
N GLU A 121 -0.44 7.11 7.21
CA GLU A 121 -1.88 7.24 6.98
C GLU A 121 -2.46 6.10 6.13
N ASP A 122 -1.67 5.53 5.23
CA ASP A 122 -2.02 4.38 4.39
C ASP A 122 -2.21 3.11 5.23
N THR A 123 -1.31 2.85 6.16
CA THR A 123 -1.45 1.75 7.10
C THR A 123 -2.63 1.98 8.03
N GLN A 124 -2.81 3.19 8.51
CA GLN A 124 -3.90 3.55 9.41
C GLN A 124 -5.28 3.37 8.74
N ILE A 125 -5.48 3.86 7.51
CA ILE A 125 -6.73 3.65 6.78
C ILE A 125 -6.96 2.16 6.49
N THR A 126 -5.91 1.39 6.17
CA THR A 126 -6.01 -0.06 5.96
C THR A 126 -6.52 -0.78 7.22
N PHE A 127 -6.00 -0.40 8.38
CA PHE A 127 -6.45 -0.98 9.66
C PHE A 127 -7.90 -0.62 9.98
N GLN A 128 -8.34 0.61 9.66
CA GLN A 128 -9.74 0.97 9.78
C GLN A 128 -10.63 0.10 8.88
N MET A 129 -10.27 -0.06 7.60
CA MET A 129 -10.99 -0.94 6.69
C MET A 129 -11.12 -2.35 7.26
N LYS A 130 -10.02 -2.96 7.71
CA LYS A 130 -10.01 -4.35 8.21
C LYS A 130 -10.67 -4.51 9.57
N TYR A 131 -10.34 -3.68 10.54
CA TYR A 131 -10.70 -3.91 11.95
C TYR A 131 -11.95 -3.17 12.42
N LEU A 132 -12.27 -2.02 11.83
CA LEU A 132 -13.49 -1.28 12.15
C LEU A 132 -14.63 -1.65 11.20
N LEU A 133 -14.37 -1.62 9.89
CA LEU A 133 -15.39 -1.88 8.87
C LEU A 133 -15.48 -3.36 8.46
N LYS A 134 -14.49 -4.20 8.84
CA LYS A 134 -14.39 -5.63 8.51
C LYS A 134 -14.45 -5.91 7.01
N THR A 135 -13.86 -5.02 6.22
CA THR A 135 -13.85 -5.11 4.77
C THR A 135 -12.80 -6.09 4.28
N LYS A 136 -13.00 -6.60 3.06
CA LYS A 136 -11.98 -7.37 2.33
C LYS A 136 -11.01 -6.40 1.64
N VAL A 137 -9.73 -6.56 1.94
CA VAL A 137 -8.64 -5.79 1.33
C VAL A 137 -7.97 -6.64 0.26
N GLY A 138 -8.01 -6.16 -0.98
CA GLY A 138 -7.46 -6.88 -2.14
C GLY A 138 -6.16 -6.29 -2.68
N ILE A 139 -5.70 -6.91 -3.76
CA ILE A 139 -4.65 -6.39 -4.64
C ILE A 139 -5.13 -6.48 -6.09
N CYS A 140 -4.70 -5.55 -6.91
CA CYS A 140 -4.87 -5.60 -8.37
C CYS A 140 -3.48 -5.78 -9.00
N GLU A 141 -3.17 -7.02 -9.38
CA GLU A 141 -1.84 -7.42 -9.89
C GLU A 141 -1.50 -6.75 -11.22
N ASP A 142 -2.53 -6.50 -12.02
CA ASP A 142 -2.41 -5.91 -13.36
C ASP A 142 -2.45 -4.37 -13.33
N ALA A 143 -2.52 -3.77 -12.15
CA ALA A 143 -2.50 -2.32 -11.98
C ALA A 143 -1.14 -1.89 -11.42
N ILE A 144 -0.23 -1.46 -12.30
CA ILE A 144 1.16 -1.17 -11.95
C ILE A 144 1.39 0.34 -11.88
N PHE A 145 2.10 0.76 -10.85
CA PHE A 145 2.60 2.11 -10.65
C PHE A 145 4.13 2.04 -10.50
N PHE A 146 4.84 2.76 -11.34
CA PHE A 146 6.29 2.82 -11.33
C PHE A 146 6.76 4.02 -10.52
N VAL A 147 7.65 3.77 -9.58
CA VAL A 147 8.34 4.80 -8.77
C VAL A 147 9.78 4.93 -9.21
N ASP A 148 10.35 6.11 -9.00
CA ASP A 148 11.77 6.31 -9.22
C ASP A 148 12.59 5.51 -8.21
N PRO A 149 13.66 4.81 -8.65
CA PRO A 149 14.52 4.08 -7.74
C PRO A 149 15.29 5.03 -6.83
N ILE A 150 15.50 4.61 -5.59
CA ILE A 150 16.22 5.38 -4.58
C ILE A 150 17.67 5.61 -5.01
N GLU A 151 18.15 6.84 -4.82
CA GLU A 151 19.47 7.27 -5.25
C GLU A 151 20.60 6.88 -4.29
N ASP A 152 20.33 6.87 -2.99
CA ASP A 152 21.34 6.61 -1.96
C ASP A 152 20.81 5.83 -0.74
N LEU A 153 21.74 5.22 0.01
CA LEU A 153 21.45 4.40 1.19
C LEU A 153 20.83 5.20 2.34
N ASN A 154 21.17 6.48 2.51
CA ASN A 154 20.63 7.29 3.60
C ASN A 154 19.15 7.58 3.37
N LYS A 155 18.78 7.90 2.11
CA LYS A 155 17.38 8.06 1.72
C LYS A 155 16.60 6.76 1.95
N LEU A 156 17.17 5.62 1.53
CA LEU A 156 16.57 4.30 1.77
C LEU A 156 16.37 4.03 3.25
N TYR A 157 17.40 4.24 4.06
CA TYR A 157 17.34 4.01 5.51
C TYR A 157 16.25 4.87 6.18
N THR A 158 16.22 6.17 5.87
CA THR A 158 15.22 7.11 6.41
C THR A 158 13.81 6.72 6.01
N GLN A 159 13.59 6.30 4.77
CA GLN A 159 12.29 5.83 4.28
C GLN A 159 11.85 4.56 5.04
N ARG A 160 12.73 3.58 5.19
CA ARG A 160 12.43 2.32 5.90
C ARG A 160 12.17 2.54 7.39
N GLN A 161 12.94 3.42 8.04
CA GLN A 161 12.66 3.82 9.43
C GLN A 161 11.26 4.43 9.59
N ARG A 162 10.88 5.34 8.69
CA ARG A 162 9.55 5.96 8.70
C ARG A 162 8.45 4.90 8.58
N TRP A 163 8.59 3.95 7.66
CA TRP A 163 7.62 2.88 7.47
C TRP A 163 7.52 1.94 8.68
N GLN A 164 8.66 1.54 9.24
CA GLN A 164 8.66 0.69 10.43
C GLN A 164 8.03 1.39 11.63
N ARG A 165 8.42 2.63 11.89
CA ARG A 165 7.87 3.42 13.00
C ARG A 165 6.36 3.61 12.86
N GLY A 166 5.88 4.07 11.73
CA GLY A 166 4.45 4.27 11.50
C GLY A 166 3.66 2.97 11.59
N SER A 167 4.22 1.87 11.10
CA SER A 167 3.64 0.54 11.26
C SER A 167 3.47 0.11 12.72
N LEU A 168 4.47 0.37 13.56
CA LEU A 168 4.41 0.07 14.99
C LEU A 168 3.39 0.96 15.71
N GLU A 169 3.37 2.27 15.39
CA GLU A 169 2.40 3.23 15.94
C GLU A 169 0.96 2.78 15.64
N VAL A 170 0.65 2.48 14.38
CA VAL A 170 -0.69 2.03 13.99
C VAL A 170 -1.03 0.68 14.60
N SER A 171 -0.11 -0.28 14.59
CA SER A 171 -0.32 -1.58 15.24
C SER A 171 -0.65 -1.44 16.72
N HIS A 172 0.06 -0.56 17.43
CA HIS A 172 -0.20 -0.30 18.83
C HIS A 172 -1.61 0.28 19.05
N LEU A 173 -2.02 1.26 18.24
CA LEU A 173 -3.34 1.88 18.34
C LEU A 173 -4.50 0.88 18.19
N PHE A 174 -4.41 -0.03 17.23
CA PHE A 174 -5.50 -0.96 16.91
C PHE A 174 -5.44 -2.28 17.65
N LEU A 175 -4.25 -2.75 18.03
CA LEU A 175 -4.04 -4.09 18.58
C LEU A 175 -3.75 -4.12 20.07
N LYS A 176 -3.51 -2.98 20.70
CA LYS A 176 -3.14 -2.89 22.13
C LYS A 176 -4.12 -3.64 23.07
N ASN A 177 -5.41 -3.70 22.72
CA ASN A 177 -6.44 -4.41 23.48
C ASN A 177 -6.75 -5.83 22.91
N LYS A 178 -6.10 -6.25 21.83
CA LYS A 178 -6.33 -7.53 21.15
C LYS A 178 -5.09 -8.42 21.09
N LEU A 179 -4.05 -8.09 21.82
CA LEU A 179 -2.80 -8.88 21.94
C LEU A 179 -3.05 -10.18 22.71
N LYS A 180 -3.83 -11.08 22.12
CA LYS A 180 -3.75 -12.51 22.44
C LYS A 180 -2.54 -13.09 21.70
N ILE A 181 -1.76 -13.92 22.37
CA ILE A 181 -0.56 -14.58 21.82
C ILE A 181 -0.81 -15.19 20.42
N ARG A 182 -2.02 -15.74 20.18
CA ARG A 182 -2.44 -16.27 18.88
C ARG A 182 -2.44 -15.23 17.74
N ASN A 183 -2.75 -13.96 18.04
CA ASN A 183 -2.78 -12.89 17.02
C ASN A 183 -1.37 -12.33 16.74
N MET A 184 -0.43 -12.54 17.64
CA MET A 184 0.98 -12.18 17.44
C MET A 184 1.63 -13.04 16.35
N PHE A 185 1.36 -14.35 16.34
CA PHE A 185 1.91 -15.25 15.35
C PHE A 185 1.34 -15.04 13.94
N THR A 186 0.05 -14.70 13.81
CA THR A 186 -0.57 -14.44 12.50
C THR A 186 -0.24 -13.06 11.91
N ASN A 187 -0.01 -12.06 12.74
CA ASN A 187 0.26 -10.69 12.28
C ASN A 187 1.75 -10.32 12.23
N VAL A 188 2.60 -10.99 13.01
CA VAL A 188 4.06 -10.76 13.04
C VAL A 188 4.78 -11.76 12.16
N GLY A 189 4.35 -13.02 12.11
CA GLY A 189 5.00 -14.08 11.33
C GLY A 189 4.94 -13.86 9.80
N VAL A 190 3.92 -13.18 9.30
CA VAL A 190 3.81 -12.82 7.85
C VAL A 190 4.66 -11.59 7.48
N ARG A 191 5.27 -10.91 8.46
CA ARG A 191 6.12 -9.73 8.23
C ARG A 191 7.60 -10.02 8.10
N THR A 192 8.03 -11.16 8.56
CA THR A 192 9.45 -11.57 8.57
C THR A 192 9.80 -12.51 7.43
N LEU A 193 8.86 -12.81 6.57
CA LEU A 193 9.02 -13.48 5.28
C LEU A 193 8.65 -12.51 4.18
#